data_8417d4ee1bf25fa1861bd7e0678fd7d5
#
_entry.id   8417d4ee1bf25fa1861bd7e0678fd7d5
#
_cell.length_a   1.000
_cell.length_b   1.000
_cell.length_c   1.000
_cell.angle_alpha   90.00
_cell.angle_beta   90.00
_cell.angle_gamma   90.00
#
_symmetry.space_group_name_H-M   'P 1'
#
loop_
_entity.id
_entity.type
_entity.pdbx_description
1 polymer ?
#
loop_
_entity_poly.entity_id
_entity_poly.type
_entity_poly.pdbx_seq_one_letter_code
_entity_poly.pdbx_strand_id
1 'polypeptide(L)' 'MKSKSQLETCLKVGDRVSLLPGTLAWRAEMTLRGQIGEVIERRDDGRVSIRFDNGKLLIGRAPEPFELLSSLR' A
#
# COMPACT_ATOMS: atom_id res chain seq x y z
N MET A 1 13.98 -8.36 18.65
CA MET A 1 13.67 -8.23 18.14
C MET A 1 12.84 -7.60 17.65
N LYS A 2 12.40 -7.04 17.40
CA LYS A 2 11.65 -6.41 16.93
C LYS A 2 11.62 -6.30 15.65
N SER A 3 12.30 -6.33 15.09
CA SER A 3 12.36 -6.05 13.73
C SER A 3 11.66 -7.02 12.89
N LYS A 4 11.25 -8.12 13.37
CA LYS A 4 10.54 -8.96 12.53
C LYS A 4 9.27 -8.40 12.09
N SER A 5 8.68 -7.53 12.84
CA SER A 5 7.45 -6.96 12.37
C SER A 5 7.69 -6.12 11.14
N GLN A 6 8.87 -5.57 10.96
CA GLN A 6 9.12 -4.83 9.77
C GLN A 6 9.14 -5.70 8.57
N LEU A 7 9.63 -6.90 8.70
CA LEU A 7 9.63 -7.78 7.57
C LEU A 7 8.23 -8.13 7.17
N GLU A 8 7.38 -8.28 8.15
CA GLU A 8 6.03 -8.69 7.84
C GLU A 8 5.26 -7.62 7.15
N THR A 9 5.66 -6.37 7.31
CA THR A 9 4.92 -5.28 6.72
C THR A 9 5.48 -4.88 5.38
N CYS A 10 6.45 -5.57 4.87
CA CYS A 10 7.01 -5.24 3.57
C CYS A 10 6.06 -5.66 2.48
N LEU A 11 5.67 -4.72 1.64
CA LEU A 11 4.79 -5.01 0.53
C LEU A 11 5.59 -5.48 -0.66
N LYS A 12 4.98 -6.34 -1.46
CA LYS A 12 5.62 -6.88 -2.65
C LYS A 12 4.78 -6.61 -3.86
N VAL A 13 5.39 -6.57 -5.01
CA VAL A 13 4.67 -6.42 -6.26
C VAL A 13 3.65 -7.55 -6.36
N GLY A 14 2.43 -7.19 -6.68
CA GLY A 14 1.34 -8.14 -6.75
C GLY A 14 0.45 -8.18 -5.54
N ASP A 15 0.90 -7.60 -4.43
CA ASP A 15 0.08 -7.58 -3.23
C ASP A 15 -1.12 -6.67 -3.43
N ARG A 16 -2.23 -7.05 -2.83
CA ARG A 16 -3.44 -6.25 -2.88
C ARG A 16 -3.58 -5.48 -1.59
N VAL A 17 -3.84 -4.20 -1.70
CA VAL A 17 -3.86 -3.31 -0.55
C VAL A 17 -5.00 -2.32 -0.66
N SER A 18 -5.33 -1.69 0.46
CA SER A 18 -6.22 -0.56 0.47
C SER A 18 -5.64 0.49 1.40
N LEU A 19 -6.16 1.71 1.33
CA LEU A 19 -5.70 2.75 2.24
C LEU A 19 -6.26 2.49 3.62
N LEU A 20 -5.39 2.59 4.59
CA LEU A 20 -5.78 2.36 5.97
C LEU A 20 -6.53 3.59 6.48
N PRO A 21 -7.75 3.42 6.97
CA PRO A 21 -8.54 4.56 7.44
C PRO A 21 -7.80 5.33 8.54
N GLY A 22 -7.90 6.65 8.46
CA GLY A 22 -7.30 7.51 9.46
C GLY A 22 -5.90 7.97 9.14
N THR A 23 -5.25 7.40 8.14
CA THR A 23 -3.92 7.85 7.76
C THR A 23 -4.02 9.13 6.94
N LEU A 24 -2.90 9.82 6.81
CA LEU A 24 -2.88 11.04 6.03
C LEU A 24 -3.26 10.78 4.58
N ALA A 25 -2.77 9.70 4.01
CA ALA A 25 -3.10 9.37 2.62
C ALA A 25 -4.58 9.11 2.48
N TRP A 26 -5.18 8.41 3.42
CA TRP A 26 -6.59 8.13 3.39
C TRP A 26 -7.40 9.44 3.45
N ARG A 27 -6.95 10.39 4.26
CA ARG A 27 -7.64 11.66 4.37
C ARG A 27 -7.49 12.50 3.12
N ALA A 28 -6.31 12.49 2.54
CA ALA A 28 -6.03 13.31 1.39
C ALA A 28 -6.64 12.77 0.10
N GLU A 29 -6.71 11.45 -0.02
CA GLU A 29 -7.15 10.82 -1.26
C GLU A 29 -8.55 10.27 -1.13
N MET A 30 -9.52 11.17 -1.13
CA MET A 30 -10.88 10.76 -0.90
C MET A 30 -11.39 9.79 -1.95
N THR A 31 -10.92 9.92 -3.17
CA THR A 31 -11.39 9.03 -4.24
C THR A 31 -10.84 7.63 -4.12
N LEU A 32 -9.85 7.44 -3.27
CA LEU A 32 -9.27 6.11 -3.10
C LEU A 32 -9.83 5.37 -1.90
N ARG A 33 -10.65 6.01 -1.11
CA ARG A 33 -11.23 5.35 0.06
C ARG A 33 -12.13 4.22 -0.38
N GLY A 34 -11.91 3.04 0.20
CA GLY A 34 -12.69 1.88 -0.16
C GLY A 34 -12.26 1.21 -1.43
N GLN A 35 -11.26 1.74 -2.10
CA GLN A 35 -10.77 1.14 -3.33
C GLN A 35 -9.68 0.11 -3.01
N ILE A 36 -9.58 -0.88 -3.87
CA ILE A 36 -8.53 -1.87 -3.74
C ILE A 36 -7.48 -1.58 -4.79
N GLY A 37 -6.23 -1.65 -4.39
CA GLY A 37 -5.13 -1.41 -5.29
C GLY A 37 -4.18 -2.57 -5.32
N GLU A 38 -3.27 -2.52 -6.27
CA GLU A 38 -2.27 -3.55 -6.42
C GLU A 38 -0.91 -2.88 -6.46
N VAL A 39 0.05 -3.46 -5.74
CA VAL A 39 1.42 -2.96 -5.77
C VAL A 39 2.00 -3.31 -7.13
N ILE A 40 2.38 -2.30 -7.89
CA ILE A 40 2.94 -2.53 -9.22
C ILE A 40 4.43 -2.25 -9.28
N GLU A 41 4.97 -1.59 -8.27
CA GLU A 41 6.40 -1.28 -8.28
C GLU A 41 6.87 -1.07 -6.85
N ARG A 42 8.07 -1.53 -6.56
CA ARG A 42 8.74 -1.27 -5.29
C ARG A 42 10.01 -0.52 -5.58
N ARG A 43 10.27 0.49 -4.79
CA ARG A 43 11.49 1.27 -4.96
C ARG A 43 12.45 0.98 -3.84
N ASP A 44 13.73 1.22 -4.10
CA ASP A 44 14.75 0.94 -3.12
C ASP A 44 14.63 1.78 -1.88
N ASP A 45 14.02 2.95 -1.98
CA ASP A 45 13.88 3.84 -0.84
C ASP A 45 12.68 3.52 0.03
N GLY A 46 12.03 2.40 -0.22
CA GLY A 46 10.90 2.00 0.60
C GLY A 46 9.56 2.46 0.08
N ARG A 47 9.54 3.16 -1.04
CA ARG A 47 8.28 3.60 -1.64
C ARG A 47 7.72 2.52 -2.52
N VAL A 48 6.41 2.52 -2.64
CA VAL A 48 5.72 1.60 -3.53
C VAL A 48 4.75 2.40 -4.38
N SER A 49 4.51 1.90 -5.57
CA SER A 49 3.50 2.46 -6.45
C SER A 49 2.31 1.51 -6.44
N ILE A 50 1.15 2.06 -6.22
CA ILE A 50 -0.08 1.30 -6.12
C ILE A 50 -1.03 1.79 -7.20
N ARG A 51 -1.56 0.87 -7.97
CA ARG A 51 -2.59 1.23 -8.94
C ARG A 51 -3.92 0.71 -8.43
N PHE A 52 -4.85 1.61 -8.24
CA PHE A 52 -6.16 1.26 -7.70
C PHE A 52 -7.12 0.87 -8.81
N ASP A 53 -8.18 0.19 -8.42
CA ASP A 53 -9.16 -0.31 -9.39
C ASP A 53 -9.78 0.80 -10.23
N ASN A 54 -9.84 2.00 -9.68
CA ASN A 54 -10.39 3.11 -10.44
C ASN A 54 -9.37 3.73 -11.40
N GLY A 55 -8.19 3.14 -11.52
CA GLY A 55 -7.18 3.63 -12.44
C GLY A 55 -6.21 4.63 -11.86
N LYS A 56 -6.43 5.07 -10.64
CA LYS A 56 -5.54 6.05 -10.04
C LYS A 56 -4.27 5.39 -9.52
N LEU A 57 -3.18 6.14 -9.58
CA LEU A 57 -1.91 5.69 -9.04
C LEU A 57 -1.57 6.47 -7.80
N LEU A 58 -1.01 5.80 -6.83
CA LEU A 58 -0.55 6.45 -5.61
C LEU A 58 0.84 5.92 -5.30
N ILE A 59 1.76 6.84 -5.00
CA ILE A 59 3.08 6.46 -4.57
C ILE A 59 3.21 6.84 -3.11
N GLY A 60 3.50 5.87 -2.29
CA GLY A 60 3.61 6.11 -0.87
C GLY A 60 4.69 5.27 -0.26
N ARG A 61 5.05 5.60 0.96
CA ARG A 61 6.06 4.86 1.67
C ARG A 61 5.40 3.70 2.40
N ALA A 62 5.70 2.51 1.96
CA ALA A 62 5.14 1.33 2.59
C ALA A 62 5.80 1.10 3.92
N PRO A 63 5.07 0.48 4.85
CA PRO A 63 3.71 -0.01 4.67
C PRO A 63 2.68 0.94 5.23
N GLU A 64 3.09 2.10 5.65
CA GLU A 64 2.37 2.92 6.57
C GLU A 64 0.93 3.21 6.24
N PRO A 65 0.60 3.73 5.06
CA PRO A 65 -0.80 4.06 4.79
C PRO A 65 -1.60 2.91 4.22
N PHE A 66 -1.02 1.72 4.13
CA PHE A 66 -1.67 0.64 3.40
C PHE A 66 -2.00 -0.52 4.30
N GLU A 67 -3.14 -1.12 4.02
CA GLU A 67 -3.58 -2.34 4.68
C GLU A 67 -3.44 -3.46 3.67
N LEU A 68 -2.69 -4.50 4.02
CA LEU A 68 -2.51 -5.63 3.13
C LEU A 68 -3.74 -6.49 3.14
N LEU A 69 -4.35 -6.68 1.97
CA LEU A 69 -5.55 -7.48 1.86
C LEU A 69 -5.22 -8.91 1.48
N SER A 70 -4.29 -9.09 0.54
CA SER A 70 -3.88 -10.43 0.18
C SER A 70 -2.56 -10.36 -0.53
N SER A 71 -1.81 -11.43 -0.45
CA SER A 71 -0.54 -11.54 -1.14
C SER A 71 -0.69 -12.48 -2.29
N LEU A 72 -0.08 -12.09 -3.41
CA LEU A 72 -0.07 -12.95 -4.55
C LEU A 72 0.98 -14.02 -4.32
N ARG A 73 0.64 -15.24 -4.58
CA ARG A 73 1.58 -16.27 -4.31
C ARG A 73 1.90 -17.08 -5.47
#